data_78da7b94355a4d5595ddb5e55e5ea500
#
_entry.id   78da7b94355a4d5595ddb5e55e5ea500
#
_cell.length_a   1.000
_cell.length_b   1.000
_cell.length_c   1.000
_cell.angle_alpha   90.00
_cell.angle_beta   90.00
_cell.angle_gamma   90.00
#
_symmetry.space_group_name_H-M   'P 1'
#
loop_
_entity.id
_entity.type
_entity.pdbx_description
1 polymer ?
#
loop_
_entity_poly.entity_id
_entity_poly.type
_entity_poly.pdbx_seq_one_letter_code
_entity_poly.pdbx_strand_id
1 'polypeptide(L)'
;MNVSVKFFAQLRDLTGKKTKIKFDLIEGATISHLLEELYLDSKIKKHMLDENNQINSDITILRNGREIKFLEGTDTILNSGDEISIFPLVVGG
;
A
#
# COMPACT_ATOMS: atom_id res chain seq x y z
N MET A 1 -15.43 -6.82 0.95
CA MET A 1 -14.39 -7.69 0.36
C MET A 1 -13.10 -7.60 1.13
N ASN A 2 -12.38 -8.69 1.21
CA ASN A 2 -11.15 -8.78 2.00
C ASN A 2 -9.93 -8.55 1.12
N VAL A 3 -9.10 -7.59 1.53
CA VAL A 3 -7.83 -7.27 0.88
C VAL A 3 -6.75 -7.27 1.96
N SER A 4 -5.59 -7.81 1.64
CA SER A 4 -4.48 -7.82 2.59
C SER A 4 -3.34 -6.93 2.10
N VAL A 5 -2.62 -6.34 3.05
CA VAL A 5 -1.48 -5.47 2.78
C VAL A 5 -0.28 -6.00 3.54
N LYS A 6 0.84 -6.08 2.84
CA LYS A 6 2.10 -6.51 3.40
C LYS A 6 3.15 -5.44 3.17
N PHE A 7 3.81 -5.03 4.24
CA PHE A 7 4.90 -4.08 4.16
C PHE A 7 6.25 -4.79 4.20
N PHE A 8 7.21 -4.26 3.47
CA PHE A 8 8.54 -4.86 3.35
C PHE A 8 9.63 -3.90 3.80
N ALA A 9 10.80 -4.45 4.08
CA ALA A 9 11.99 -3.72 4.51
C ALA A 9 11.68 -2.86 5.75
N GLN A 10 12.19 -1.63 5.81
CA GLN A 10 11.97 -0.77 6.97
C GLN A 10 10.51 -0.38 7.18
N LEU A 11 9.66 -0.47 6.17
CA LEU A 11 8.22 -0.20 6.33
C LEU A 11 7.53 -1.28 7.17
N ARG A 12 8.16 -2.44 7.26
CA ARG A 12 7.65 -3.56 8.04
C ARG A 12 7.51 -3.21 9.52
N ASP A 13 8.39 -2.35 10.02
CA ASP A 13 8.36 -1.95 11.43
C ASP A 13 7.14 -1.09 11.78
N LEU A 14 6.49 -0.52 10.77
CA LEU A 14 5.28 0.30 10.98
C LEU A 14 4.09 -0.52 11.45
N THR A 15 4.09 -1.80 11.18
CA THR A 15 2.98 -2.70 11.53
C THR A 15 3.24 -3.49 12.81
N GLY A 16 4.35 -3.20 13.50
CA GLY A 16 4.78 -3.97 14.66
C GLY A 16 5.20 -5.36 14.25
N LYS A 17 4.66 -6.37 14.93
CA LYS A 17 5.01 -7.77 14.66
C LYS A 17 4.15 -8.41 13.58
N LYS A 18 3.20 -7.68 13.04
CA LYS A 18 2.30 -8.24 12.03
C LYS A 18 2.99 -8.26 10.67
N THR A 19 2.93 -9.39 9.99
CA THR A 19 3.47 -9.51 8.64
C THR A 19 2.48 -9.06 7.58
N LYS A 20 1.18 -9.04 7.95
CA LYS A 20 0.11 -8.77 7.01
C LYS A 20 -1.05 -8.10 7.75
N ILE A 21 -1.63 -7.06 7.15
CA ILE A 21 -2.82 -6.40 7.67
C ILE A 21 -3.98 -6.68 6.72
N LYS A 22 -5.12 -7.07 7.28
CA LYS A 22 -6.32 -7.34 6.49
C LYS A 22 -7.29 -6.16 6.60
N PHE A 23 -7.88 -5.80 5.47
CA PHE A 23 -8.88 -4.74 5.38
C PHE A 23 -10.16 -5.29 4.77
N ASP A 24 -11.29 -4.86 5.30
CA ASP A 24 -12.59 -5.14 4.72
C ASP A 24 -13.04 -3.88 4.00
N LEU A 25 -13.08 -3.94 2.68
CA LEU A 25 -13.42 -2.80 1.84
C LEU A 25 -14.73 -3.05 1.10
N ILE A 26 -15.38 -1.97 0.70
CA ILE A 26 -16.60 -2.07 -0.11
C ILE A 26 -16.27 -2.58 -1.51
N GLU A 27 -17.25 -3.22 -2.15
CA GLU A 27 -17.10 -3.64 -3.54
C GLU A 27 -16.81 -2.42 -4.43
N GLY A 28 -15.91 -2.59 -5.37
CA GLY A 28 -15.51 -1.50 -6.26
C GLY A 28 -14.44 -0.58 -5.71
N ALA A 29 -13.98 -0.83 -4.49
CA ALA A 29 -12.90 -0.01 -3.92
C ALA A 29 -11.62 -0.10 -4.75
N THR A 30 -10.87 0.98 -4.75
CA THR A 30 -9.62 1.11 -5.49
C THR A 30 -8.42 1.10 -4.55
N ILE A 31 -7.23 1.11 -5.13
CA ILE A 31 -5.99 1.31 -4.36
C ILE A 31 -6.08 2.61 -3.54
N SER A 32 -6.63 3.68 -4.14
CA SER A 32 -6.80 4.95 -3.43
C SER A 32 -7.62 4.79 -2.15
N HIS A 33 -8.70 4.03 -2.19
CA HIS A 33 -9.54 3.77 -1.01
C HIS A 33 -8.75 3.00 0.06
N LEU A 34 -7.96 2.02 -0.37
CA LEU A 34 -7.12 1.25 0.54
C LEU A 34 -6.08 2.15 1.21
N LEU A 35 -5.46 3.03 0.44
CA LEU A 35 -4.46 3.96 0.98
C LEU A 35 -5.07 4.91 2.01
N GLU A 36 -6.30 5.38 1.78
CA GLU A 36 -7.00 6.21 2.76
C GLU A 36 -7.15 5.49 4.10
N GLU A 37 -7.47 4.20 4.07
CA GLU A 37 -7.53 3.40 5.29
C GLU A 37 -6.17 3.27 5.96
N LEU A 38 -5.12 3.04 5.19
CA LEU A 38 -3.77 2.95 5.72
C LEU A 38 -3.33 4.28 6.35
N TYR A 39 -3.71 5.39 5.77
CA TYR A 39 -3.32 6.72 6.24
C TYR A 39 -4.03 7.14 7.54
N LEU A 40 -4.98 6.37 8.01
CA LEU A 40 -5.54 6.58 9.35
C LEU A 40 -4.48 6.32 10.43
N ASP A 41 -3.50 5.51 10.12
CA ASP A 41 -2.32 5.36 10.96
C ASP A 41 -1.31 6.46 10.56
N SER A 42 -1.06 7.38 11.48
CA SER A 42 -0.21 8.53 11.20
C SER A 42 1.24 8.15 10.88
N LYS A 43 1.72 7.04 11.42
CA LYS A 43 3.08 6.56 11.15
C LYS A 43 3.19 6.09 9.71
N ILE A 44 2.20 5.33 9.26
CA ILE A 44 2.16 4.85 7.87
C ILE A 44 2.08 6.03 6.93
N LYS A 45 1.15 6.95 7.20
CA LYS A 45 0.97 8.15 6.39
C LYS A 45 2.28 8.93 6.24
N LYS A 46 2.96 9.16 7.36
CA LYS A 46 4.21 9.92 7.39
C LYS A 46 5.30 9.30 6.53
N HIS A 47 5.37 7.96 6.49
CA HIS A 47 6.40 7.26 5.73
C HIS A 47 6.05 7.07 4.26
N MET A 48 4.77 7.13 3.92
CA MET A 48 4.34 6.91 2.55
C MET A 48 4.19 8.18 1.73
N LEU A 49 3.84 9.30 2.36
CA LEU A 49 3.61 10.55 1.64
C LEU A 49 4.80 11.49 1.75
N ASP A 50 5.01 12.24 0.67
CA ASP A 50 6.00 13.31 0.66
C ASP A 50 5.38 14.60 1.23
N GLU A 51 6.15 15.69 1.22
CA GLU A 51 5.71 16.99 1.75
C GLU A 51 4.54 17.59 1.00
N ASN A 52 4.26 17.11 -0.23
CA ASN A 52 3.15 17.57 -1.06
C ASN A 52 1.93 16.64 -0.97
N ASN A 53 1.92 15.74 0.00
CA ASN A 53 0.86 14.73 0.18
C ASN A 53 0.71 13.80 -1.01
N GLN A 54 1.78 13.58 -1.76
CA GLN A 54 1.83 12.61 -2.83
C GLN A 54 2.57 11.37 -2.35
N ILE A 55 2.29 10.22 -2.94
CA ILE A 55 3.02 9.01 -2.61
C ILE A 55 4.50 9.26 -2.91
N ASN A 56 5.34 9.01 -1.92
CA ASN A 56 6.77 9.20 -2.05
C ASN A 56 7.28 8.37 -3.24
N SER A 57 8.10 8.99 -4.08
CA SER A 57 8.63 8.35 -5.28
C SER A 57 9.45 7.09 -4.98
N ASP A 58 9.90 6.93 -3.73
CA ASP A 58 10.64 5.75 -3.29
C ASP A 58 9.74 4.58 -2.94
N ILE A 59 8.42 4.76 -2.97
CA ILE A 59 7.47 3.72 -2.61
C ILE A 59 7.00 2.99 -3.87
N THR A 60 7.06 1.66 -3.82
CA THR A 60 6.52 0.80 -4.87
C THR A 60 5.35 0.02 -4.30
N ILE A 61 4.25 -0.01 -5.02
CA ILE A 61 3.03 -0.74 -4.64
C ILE A 61 2.75 -1.79 -5.70
N LEU A 62 2.62 -3.04 -5.26
CA LEU A 62 2.25 -4.15 -6.13
C LEU A 62 0.87 -4.67 -5.78
N ARG A 63 0.09 -4.99 -6.79
CA ARG A 63 -1.17 -5.72 -6.63
C ARG A 63 -0.96 -7.12 -7.19
N ASN A 64 -1.01 -8.11 -6.34
CA ASN A 64 -0.78 -9.51 -6.73
C ASN A 64 0.52 -9.68 -7.53
N GLY A 65 1.57 -8.99 -7.12
CA GLY A 65 2.88 -9.08 -7.75
C GLY A 65 3.11 -8.16 -8.93
N ARG A 66 2.11 -7.37 -9.36
CA ARG A 66 2.27 -6.41 -10.46
C ARG A 66 2.25 -4.99 -9.96
N GLU A 67 3.20 -4.20 -10.41
CA GLU A 67 3.27 -2.79 -10.01
C GLU A 67 2.06 -2.03 -10.56
N ILE A 68 1.41 -1.25 -9.69
CA ILE A 68 0.19 -0.54 -10.05
C ILE A 68 0.41 0.49 -11.16
N LYS A 69 1.63 0.97 -11.35
CA LYS A 69 1.95 1.88 -12.44
C LYS A 69 1.68 1.26 -13.81
N PHE A 70 1.78 -0.07 -13.91
CA PHE A 70 1.48 -0.79 -15.14
C PHE A 70 0.03 -1.24 -15.23
N LEU A 71 -0.75 -0.91 -14.21
CA LEU A 71 -2.20 -1.10 -14.18
C LEU A 71 -2.82 0.29 -14.33
N GLU A 72 -3.75 0.65 -13.44
CA GLU A 72 -4.38 1.96 -13.47
C GLU A 72 -3.95 2.85 -12.30
N GLY A 73 -2.74 2.61 -11.78
CA GLY A 73 -2.23 3.38 -10.66
C GLY A 73 -3.14 3.27 -9.44
N THR A 74 -3.39 4.37 -8.77
CA THR A 74 -4.26 4.38 -7.59
C THR A 74 -5.74 4.18 -7.94
N ASP A 75 -6.10 4.25 -9.22
CA ASP A 75 -7.46 3.96 -9.68
C ASP A 75 -7.69 2.49 -9.97
N THR A 76 -6.67 1.65 -9.77
CA THR A 76 -6.81 0.21 -9.94
C THR A 76 -7.88 -0.33 -9.01
N ILE A 77 -8.87 -1.04 -9.59
CA ILE A 77 -9.97 -1.63 -8.82
C ILE A 77 -9.47 -2.90 -8.14
N LEU A 78 -9.83 -3.02 -6.87
CA LEU A 78 -9.47 -4.18 -6.06
C LEU A 78 -10.54 -5.26 -6.12
N ASN A 79 -10.13 -6.50 -5.95
CA ASN A 79 -11.02 -7.65 -5.89
C ASN A 79 -10.78 -8.38 -4.56
N SER A 80 -11.80 -9.11 -4.12
CA SER A 80 -11.69 -9.88 -2.88
C SER A 80 -10.54 -10.88 -2.99
N GLY A 81 -9.73 -10.94 -1.96
CA GLY A 81 -8.56 -11.82 -1.92
C GLY A 81 -7.29 -11.19 -2.47
N ASP A 82 -7.35 -9.97 -2.96
CA ASP A 82 -6.15 -9.29 -3.47
C ASP A 82 -5.11 -9.10 -2.37
N GLU A 83 -3.86 -9.22 -2.75
CA GLU A 83 -2.72 -8.99 -1.89
C GLU A 83 -1.93 -7.81 -2.40
N ILE A 84 -1.79 -6.79 -1.54
CA ILE A 84 -1.07 -5.57 -1.88
C ILE A 84 0.26 -5.60 -1.14
N SER A 85 1.33 -5.41 -1.87
CA SER A 85 2.68 -5.36 -1.31
C SER A 85 3.22 -3.94 -1.45
N ILE A 86 3.73 -3.41 -0.35
CA ILE A 86 4.27 -2.05 -0.30
C ILE A 86 5.70 -2.12 0.20
N PHE A 87 6.62 -1.58 -0.57
CA PHE A 87 8.02 -1.57 -0.16
C PHE A 87 8.71 -0.29 -0.62
N PRO A 88 9.70 0.16 0.16
CA PRO A 88 10.50 1.30 -0.24
C PRO A 88 11.48 0.89 -1.32
N LEU A 89 11.77 1.79 -2.24
CA LEU A 89 12.83 1.57 -3.19
C LEU A 89 14.15 1.62 -2.45
N VAL A 90 14.88 0.54 -2.48
CA VAL A 90 16.24 0.54 -1.94
C VAL A 90 17.16 1.05 -3.04
N VAL A 91 17.50 2.33 -2.95
CA VAL A 91 18.46 2.92 -3.87
C VAL A 91 19.85 2.55 -3.40
N GLY A 92 20.53 1.81 -4.17
CA GLY A 92 21.84 1.64 -3.84
C GLY A 92 22.40 0.49 -4.11
N GLY A 93 22.68 0.58 -4.68
CA GLY A 93 23.40 -0.28 -4.83
C GLY A 93 24.43 -0.56 -5.52
#